data_6f1eb7fe8989932f813245a9ef245e11
#
_entry.id   6f1eb7fe8989932f813245a9ef245e11
#
_cell.length_a   1.000
_cell.length_b   1.000
_cell.length_c   1.000
_cell.angle_alpha   90.00
_cell.angle_beta   90.00
_cell.angle_gamma   90.00
#
_symmetry.space_group_name_H-M   'P 1'
#
loop_
_entity.id
_entity.type
_entity.pdbx_description
1 polymer ?
#
loop_
_entity_poly.entity_id
_entity_poly.type
_entity_poly.pdbx_seq_one_letter_code
_entity_poly.pdbx_strand_id
1 'polypeptide(L)'
;MKTHLTINKYTELLGDILREKGDPTVALGQMAYMKHKFDYFGIKAPVWLGISKAFFEKNGIFEGEELKEFVRQCFEEPQREWHYLAIEMTQKALKKQSADFIEFLEEMILTKSWWDSVDWLAKLVALHFERFPHQIKPITEGWMVSDNIWLQRMAITFQRYYKHKTDPDMLFDYILRLSDSKEFFIQKGSGWALREYGKIYPQSVLDFVEKNKLPPLTRREAIRRIK
;
A
#
# COMPACT_ATOMS: atom_id res chain seq x y z
N MET A 1 -8.25 -6.90 -20.60
CA MET A 1 -9.06 -6.31 -21.69
C MET A 1 -9.43 -4.89 -21.27
N LYS A 2 -9.26 -3.90 -22.15
CA LYS A 2 -9.66 -2.51 -21.86
C LYS A 2 -11.19 -2.41 -21.85
N THR A 3 -11.76 -1.61 -20.95
CA THR A 3 -13.20 -1.34 -20.91
C THR A 3 -13.64 -0.43 -22.06
N HIS A 4 -14.90 -0.54 -22.46
CA HIS A 4 -15.58 0.36 -23.40
C HIS A 4 -16.64 1.22 -22.69
N LEU A 5 -16.82 1.04 -21.39
CA LEU A 5 -17.73 1.86 -20.59
C LEU A 5 -17.08 3.21 -20.26
N THR A 6 -17.89 4.25 -20.16
CA THR A 6 -17.47 5.51 -19.55
C THR A 6 -17.24 5.31 -18.05
N ILE A 7 -16.40 6.13 -17.43
CA ILE A 7 -16.12 6.05 -15.98
C ILE A 7 -17.42 6.15 -15.18
N ASN A 8 -18.30 7.11 -15.51
CA ASN A 8 -19.57 7.29 -14.82
C ASN A 8 -20.46 6.04 -14.89
N LYS A 9 -20.56 5.39 -16.06
CA LYS A 9 -21.37 4.17 -16.18
C LYS A 9 -20.72 2.99 -15.46
N TYR A 10 -19.42 2.93 -15.45
CA TYR A 10 -18.66 1.89 -14.75
C TYR A 10 -18.82 2.00 -13.23
N THR A 11 -18.71 3.22 -12.69
CA THR A 11 -18.89 3.47 -11.25
C THR A 11 -20.34 3.31 -10.81
N GLU A 12 -21.32 3.72 -11.62
CA GLU A 12 -22.74 3.47 -11.37
C GLU A 12 -23.00 1.97 -11.20
N LEU A 13 -22.66 1.15 -12.20
CA LEU A 13 -22.90 -0.30 -12.18
C LEU A 13 -22.16 -1.01 -11.03
N LEU A 14 -20.93 -0.62 -10.78
CA LEU A 14 -20.14 -1.19 -9.68
C LEU A 14 -20.69 -0.76 -8.31
N GLY A 15 -21.10 0.50 -8.18
CA GLY A 15 -21.72 1.04 -6.98
C GLY A 15 -23.03 0.38 -6.61
N ASP A 16 -23.86 0.02 -7.60
CA ASP A 16 -25.10 -0.74 -7.37
C ASP A 16 -24.82 -2.10 -6.75
N ILE A 17 -23.79 -2.80 -7.27
CA ILE A 17 -23.37 -4.09 -6.73
C ILE A 17 -22.83 -3.94 -5.29
N LEU A 18 -22.03 -2.90 -5.03
CA LEU A 18 -21.47 -2.67 -3.69
C LEU A 18 -22.57 -2.36 -2.68
N ARG A 19 -23.56 -1.55 -3.05
CA ARG A 19 -24.72 -1.23 -2.20
C ARG A 19 -25.56 -2.46 -1.91
N GLU A 20 -25.84 -3.29 -2.92
CA GLU A 20 -26.60 -4.55 -2.76
C GLU A 20 -25.90 -5.54 -1.82
N LYS A 21 -24.56 -5.62 -1.88
CA LYS A 21 -23.77 -6.59 -1.10
C LYS A 21 -23.31 -6.05 0.25
N GLY A 22 -23.58 -4.79 0.55
CA GLY A 22 -23.26 -4.16 1.81
C GLY A 22 -24.00 -4.75 3.01
N ASP A 23 -23.35 -4.77 4.17
CA ASP A 23 -23.92 -5.20 5.46
C ASP A 23 -23.60 -4.14 6.52
N PRO A 24 -24.61 -3.39 7.01
CA PRO A 24 -24.42 -2.34 7.99
C PRO A 24 -23.76 -2.83 9.28
N THR A 25 -24.01 -4.07 9.70
CA THR A 25 -23.41 -4.66 10.92
C THR A 25 -21.90 -4.89 10.73
N VAL A 26 -21.52 -5.39 9.55
CA VAL A 26 -20.10 -5.56 9.20
C VAL A 26 -19.41 -4.20 9.05
N ALA A 27 -20.10 -3.20 8.44
CA ALA A 27 -19.59 -1.85 8.27
C ALA A 27 -19.20 -1.21 9.61
N LEU A 28 -20.04 -1.31 10.64
CA LEU A 28 -19.75 -0.79 11.99
C LEU A 28 -18.44 -1.38 12.55
N GLY A 29 -18.25 -2.68 12.40
CA GLY A 29 -17.02 -3.36 12.84
C GLY A 29 -15.78 -2.90 12.06
N GLN A 30 -15.89 -2.71 10.74
CA GLN A 30 -14.81 -2.21 9.89
C GLN A 30 -14.46 -0.76 10.23
N MET A 31 -15.46 0.11 10.41
CA MET A 31 -15.27 1.51 10.82
C MET A 31 -14.54 1.58 12.17
N ALA A 32 -14.96 0.82 13.17
CA ALA A 32 -14.33 0.78 14.49
C ALA A 32 -12.85 0.31 14.40
N TYR A 33 -12.58 -0.73 13.62
CA TYR A 33 -11.23 -1.24 13.38
C TYR A 33 -10.32 -0.18 12.72
N MET A 34 -10.87 0.61 11.81
CA MET A 34 -10.17 1.69 11.11
C MET A 34 -10.21 3.03 11.87
N LYS A 35 -10.58 3.00 13.16
CA LYS A 35 -10.62 4.20 14.03
C LYS A 35 -11.56 5.28 13.50
N HIS A 36 -12.65 4.88 12.86
CA HIS A 36 -13.65 5.76 12.26
C HIS A 36 -13.08 6.80 11.26
N LYS A 37 -12.01 6.40 10.54
CA LYS A 37 -11.39 7.24 9.51
C LYS A 37 -12.13 7.22 8.18
N PHE A 38 -12.88 6.14 7.90
CA PHE A 38 -13.57 5.92 6.64
C PHE A 38 -14.92 5.26 6.89
N ASP A 39 -15.87 5.52 5.99
CA ASP A 39 -17.11 4.77 5.89
C ASP A 39 -16.87 3.44 5.16
N TYR A 40 -17.82 2.53 5.28
CA TYR A 40 -17.80 1.21 4.65
C TYR A 40 -19.20 0.84 4.15
N PHE A 41 -19.26 0.11 3.04
CA PHE A 41 -20.46 -0.67 2.69
C PHE A 41 -20.65 -1.86 3.62
N GLY A 42 -19.58 -2.37 4.21
CA GLY A 42 -19.58 -3.55 5.06
C GLY A 42 -19.33 -4.84 4.28
N ILE A 43 -18.50 -4.79 3.26
CA ILE A 43 -18.16 -5.94 2.42
C ILE A 43 -16.81 -6.50 2.86
N LYS A 44 -16.79 -7.79 3.27
CA LYS A 44 -15.56 -8.47 3.67
C LYS A 44 -14.62 -8.68 2.48
N ALA A 45 -13.31 -8.69 2.73
CA ALA A 45 -12.27 -8.76 1.71
C ALA A 45 -12.46 -9.89 0.65
N PRO A 46 -12.78 -11.15 1.00
CA PRO A 46 -13.00 -12.18 -0.01
C PRO A 46 -14.18 -11.87 -0.94
N VAL A 47 -15.20 -11.18 -0.43
CA VAL A 47 -16.42 -10.87 -1.20
C VAL A 47 -16.14 -9.73 -2.19
N TRP A 48 -15.59 -8.59 -1.74
CA TRP A 48 -15.30 -7.49 -2.66
C TRP A 48 -14.19 -7.84 -3.67
N LEU A 49 -13.22 -8.70 -3.32
CA LEU A 49 -12.25 -9.26 -4.28
C LEU A 49 -12.93 -10.12 -5.34
N GLY A 50 -13.91 -10.92 -4.96
CA GLY A 50 -14.75 -11.69 -5.90
C GLY A 50 -15.53 -10.78 -6.83
N ILE A 51 -16.17 -9.72 -6.29
CA ILE A 51 -16.90 -8.71 -7.05
C ILE A 51 -15.95 -8.03 -8.06
N SER A 52 -14.79 -7.54 -7.61
CA SER A 52 -13.83 -6.85 -8.48
C SER A 52 -13.36 -7.76 -9.62
N LYS A 53 -13.03 -9.01 -9.30
CA LYS A 53 -12.59 -9.99 -10.30
C LYS A 53 -13.66 -10.20 -11.36
N ALA A 54 -14.88 -10.56 -10.97
CA ALA A 54 -15.99 -10.83 -11.89
C ALA A 54 -16.36 -9.59 -12.72
N PHE A 55 -16.39 -8.41 -12.07
CA PHE A 55 -16.73 -7.16 -12.72
C PHE A 55 -15.67 -6.74 -13.76
N PHE A 56 -14.39 -6.84 -13.41
CA PHE A 56 -13.28 -6.51 -14.32
C PHE A 56 -13.15 -7.51 -15.48
N GLU A 57 -13.43 -8.79 -15.25
CA GLU A 57 -13.46 -9.80 -16.32
C GLU A 57 -14.60 -9.51 -17.32
N LYS A 58 -15.77 -9.11 -16.86
CA LYS A 58 -16.92 -8.80 -17.70
C LYS A 58 -16.76 -7.46 -18.45
N ASN A 59 -16.36 -6.41 -17.74
CA ASN A 59 -16.42 -5.04 -18.24
C ASN A 59 -15.06 -4.49 -18.67
N GLY A 60 -13.94 -5.21 -18.43
CA GLY A 60 -12.57 -4.73 -18.64
C GLY A 60 -12.10 -3.78 -17.55
N ILE A 61 -10.91 -3.19 -17.75
CA ILE A 61 -10.28 -2.22 -16.86
C ILE A 61 -9.91 -0.96 -17.65
N PHE A 62 -9.78 0.16 -16.94
CA PHE A 62 -9.24 1.40 -17.51
C PHE A 62 -7.72 1.31 -17.66
N GLU A 63 -7.17 2.07 -18.61
CA GLU A 63 -5.74 2.20 -18.89
C GLU A 63 -5.38 3.68 -19.11
N GLY A 64 -4.10 4.04 -18.96
CA GLY A 64 -3.62 5.41 -19.17
C GLY A 64 -4.31 6.45 -18.29
N GLU A 65 -4.69 7.59 -18.85
CA GLU A 65 -5.33 8.68 -18.09
C GLU A 65 -6.72 8.31 -17.57
N GLU A 66 -7.48 7.48 -18.29
CA GLU A 66 -8.79 7.00 -17.82
C GLU A 66 -8.66 6.19 -16.51
N LEU A 67 -7.55 5.43 -16.33
CA LEU A 67 -7.26 4.74 -15.09
C LEU A 67 -7.03 5.73 -13.95
N LYS A 68 -6.24 6.77 -14.17
CA LYS A 68 -5.95 7.77 -13.15
C LYS A 68 -7.22 8.51 -12.74
N GLU A 69 -8.05 8.89 -13.69
CA GLU A 69 -9.33 9.56 -13.44
C GLU A 69 -10.29 8.66 -12.65
N PHE A 70 -10.45 7.39 -13.03
CA PHE A 70 -11.26 6.42 -12.28
C PHE A 70 -10.76 6.25 -10.85
N VAL A 71 -9.43 6.15 -10.66
CA VAL A 71 -8.83 6.02 -9.32
C VAL A 71 -9.12 7.25 -8.48
N ARG A 72 -8.93 8.47 -9.01
CA ARG A 72 -9.24 9.70 -8.30
C ARG A 72 -10.70 9.75 -7.89
N GLN A 73 -11.63 9.44 -8.80
CA GLN A 73 -13.05 9.37 -8.49
C GLN A 73 -13.36 8.37 -7.39
N CYS A 74 -12.76 7.16 -7.43
CA CYS A 74 -12.91 6.18 -6.35
C CYS A 74 -12.36 6.67 -5.00
N PHE A 75 -11.26 7.43 -5.02
CA PHE A 75 -10.70 7.97 -3.78
C PHE A 75 -11.49 9.16 -3.23
N GLU A 76 -12.37 9.79 -4.00
CA GLU A 76 -13.31 10.81 -3.49
C GLU A 76 -14.46 10.19 -2.69
N GLU A 77 -14.84 8.95 -3.00
CA GLU A 77 -15.91 8.24 -2.31
C GLU A 77 -15.62 8.04 -0.82
N PRO A 78 -16.64 8.11 0.05
CA PRO A 78 -16.45 7.94 1.49
C PRO A 78 -16.18 6.48 1.90
N GLN A 79 -16.74 5.49 1.16
CA GLN A 79 -16.60 4.10 1.51
C GLN A 79 -15.23 3.53 1.08
N ARG A 80 -14.55 2.91 2.01
CA ARG A 80 -13.17 2.42 1.82
C ARG A 80 -13.05 1.33 0.77
N GLU A 81 -14.10 0.57 0.51
CA GLU A 81 -14.12 -0.45 -0.54
C GLU A 81 -13.86 0.14 -1.93
N TRP A 82 -14.27 1.38 -2.22
CA TRP A 82 -13.92 2.07 -3.46
C TRP A 82 -12.39 2.24 -3.62
N HIS A 83 -11.72 2.63 -2.54
CA HIS A 83 -10.26 2.79 -2.57
C HIS A 83 -9.56 1.45 -2.81
N TYR A 84 -10.07 0.36 -2.24
CA TYR A 84 -9.53 -0.98 -2.49
C TYR A 84 -9.72 -1.43 -3.94
N LEU A 85 -10.90 -1.16 -4.53
CA LEU A 85 -11.18 -1.47 -5.94
C LEU A 85 -10.27 -0.67 -6.88
N ALA A 86 -10.03 0.60 -6.57
CA ALA A 86 -9.08 1.45 -7.31
C ALA A 86 -7.64 0.90 -7.28
N ILE A 87 -7.17 0.48 -6.09
CA ILE A 87 -5.84 -0.13 -5.94
C ILE A 87 -5.77 -1.46 -6.70
N GLU A 88 -6.81 -2.29 -6.64
CA GLU A 88 -6.88 -3.58 -7.36
C GLU A 88 -6.84 -3.37 -8.88
N MET A 89 -7.58 -2.39 -9.41
CA MET A 89 -7.52 -2.06 -10.84
C MET A 89 -6.14 -1.54 -11.23
N THR A 90 -5.55 -0.66 -10.43
CA THR A 90 -4.19 -0.15 -10.63
C THR A 90 -3.18 -1.30 -10.65
N GLN A 91 -3.28 -2.27 -9.74
CA GLN A 91 -2.40 -3.44 -9.71
C GLN A 91 -2.49 -4.25 -11.01
N LYS A 92 -3.69 -4.45 -11.55
CA LYS A 92 -3.88 -5.18 -12.83
C LYS A 92 -3.30 -4.42 -14.02
N ALA A 93 -3.40 -3.10 -14.04
CA ALA A 93 -2.90 -2.25 -15.11
C ALA A 93 -1.39 -1.95 -15.00
N LEU A 94 -0.76 -2.18 -13.85
CA LEU A 94 0.59 -1.71 -13.51
C LEU A 94 1.68 -2.12 -14.50
N LYS A 95 1.60 -3.34 -15.05
CA LYS A 95 2.61 -3.85 -15.99
C LYS A 95 2.69 -3.05 -17.29
N LYS A 96 1.64 -2.29 -17.64
CA LYS A 96 1.57 -1.48 -18.86
C LYS A 96 1.96 -0.01 -18.64
N GLN A 97 2.18 0.40 -17.38
CA GLN A 97 2.48 1.78 -17.05
C GLN A 97 3.95 2.13 -17.34
N SER A 98 4.20 3.39 -17.68
CA SER A 98 5.52 3.96 -17.91
C SER A 98 6.26 4.30 -16.61
N ALA A 99 7.49 4.78 -16.73
CA ALA A 99 8.34 5.09 -15.57
C ALA A 99 7.81 6.25 -14.73
N ASP A 100 7.15 7.22 -15.33
CA ASP A 100 6.52 8.38 -14.67
C ASP A 100 5.28 8.01 -13.83
N PHE A 101 4.76 6.79 -13.96
CA PHE A 101 3.60 6.34 -13.18
C PHE A 101 3.88 6.30 -11.66
N ILE A 102 5.14 6.36 -11.25
CA ILE A 102 5.50 6.46 -9.83
C ILE A 102 4.93 7.73 -9.17
N GLU A 103 4.82 8.83 -9.92
CA GLU A 103 4.22 10.08 -9.45
C GLU A 103 2.74 9.88 -9.09
N PHE A 104 2.03 9.08 -9.90
CA PHE A 104 0.65 8.74 -9.62
C PHE A 104 0.50 7.77 -8.43
N LEU A 105 1.43 6.81 -8.27
CA LEU A 105 1.47 5.97 -7.07
C LEU A 105 1.72 6.80 -5.81
N GLU A 106 2.56 7.84 -5.90
CA GLU A 106 2.78 8.79 -4.80
C GLU A 106 1.50 9.59 -4.48
N GLU A 107 0.79 10.08 -5.51
CA GLU A 107 -0.52 10.72 -5.35
C GLU A 107 -1.49 9.81 -4.57
N MET A 108 -1.56 8.53 -4.93
CA MET A 108 -2.41 7.54 -4.23
C MET A 108 -1.97 7.32 -2.77
N ILE A 109 -0.66 7.34 -2.49
CA ILE A 109 -0.13 7.20 -1.12
C ILE A 109 -0.54 8.40 -0.28
N LEU A 110 -0.55 9.59 -0.87
CA LEU A 110 -0.85 10.85 -0.18
C LEU A 110 -2.35 11.09 0.00
N THR A 111 -3.20 10.43 -0.79
CA THR A 111 -4.65 10.66 -0.79
C THR A 111 -5.36 9.71 0.18
N LYS A 112 -6.12 10.26 1.14
CA LYS A 112 -6.85 9.50 2.18
C LYS A 112 -6.02 8.37 2.79
N SER A 113 -4.76 8.68 3.11
CA SER A 113 -3.74 7.75 3.57
C SER A 113 -4.13 7.06 4.88
N TRP A 114 -3.98 5.75 4.93
CA TRP A 114 -4.03 4.95 6.14
C TRP A 114 -3.23 3.66 5.92
N TRP A 115 -2.88 2.95 6.98
CA TRP A 115 -1.98 1.80 6.91
C TRP A 115 -2.45 0.70 5.94
N ASP A 116 -3.74 0.48 5.79
CA ASP A 116 -4.32 -0.57 4.93
C ASP A 116 -4.06 -0.33 3.44
N SER A 117 -4.32 0.91 2.94
CA SER A 117 -4.04 1.28 1.55
C SER A 117 -2.55 1.46 1.30
N VAL A 118 -1.83 2.14 2.20
CA VAL A 118 -0.39 2.38 2.04
C VAL A 118 0.39 1.07 2.02
N ASP A 119 0.04 0.11 2.88
CA ASP A 119 0.70 -1.20 2.91
C ASP A 119 0.42 -2.05 1.67
N TRP A 120 -0.73 -1.87 1.03
CA TRP A 120 -1.01 -2.49 -0.27
C TRP A 120 -0.28 -1.78 -1.40
N LEU A 121 -0.29 -0.45 -1.42
CA LEU A 121 0.45 0.34 -2.40
C LEU A 121 1.96 0.05 -2.36
N ALA A 122 2.52 -0.34 -1.20
CA ALA A 122 3.91 -0.76 -1.11
C ALA A 122 4.25 -1.94 -2.03
N LYS A 123 3.31 -2.84 -2.29
CA LYS A 123 3.48 -3.91 -3.28
C LYS A 123 3.52 -3.36 -4.71
N LEU A 124 2.68 -2.38 -5.03
CA LEU A 124 2.65 -1.76 -6.36
C LEU A 124 3.93 -0.97 -6.61
N VAL A 125 4.39 -0.22 -5.63
CA VAL A 125 5.67 0.49 -5.66
C VAL A 125 6.83 -0.47 -5.86
N ALA A 126 6.87 -1.58 -5.11
CA ALA A 126 7.89 -2.62 -5.29
C ALA A 126 7.92 -3.17 -6.71
N LEU A 127 6.76 -3.52 -7.27
CA LEU A 127 6.63 -4.03 -8.64
C LEU A 127 7.00 -2.98 -9.70
N HIS A 128 6.71 -1.71 -9.44
CA HIS A 128 7.12 -0.61 -10.30
C HIS A 128 8.65 -0.46 -10.31
N PHE A 129 9.28 -0.42 -9.16
CA PHE A 129 10.72 -0.30 -9.01
C PHE A 129 11.49 -1.53 -9.54
N GLU A 130 10.92 -2.72 -9.52
CA GLU A 130 11.52 -3.88 -10.20
C GLU A 130 11.66 -3.66 -11.73
N ARG A 131 10.76 -2.88 -12.33
CA ARG A 131 10.82 -2.50 -13.75
C ARG A 131 11.72 -1.29 -14.01
N PHE A 132 11.82 -0.38 -13.04
CA PHE A 132 12.52 0.90 -13.16
C PHE A 132 13.48 1.10 -11.98
N PRO A 133 14.50 0.23 -11.82
CA PRO A 133 15.34 0.22 -10.62
C PRO A 133 16.18 1.49 -10.43
N HIS A 134 16.46 2.23 -11.49
CA HIS A 134 17.17 3.51 -11.43
C HIS A 134 16.41 4.59 -10.66
N GLN A 135 15.09 4.45 -10.49
CA GLN A 135 14.25 5.39 -9.75
C GLN A 135 14.25 5.13 -8.24
N ILE A 136 14.66 3.95 -7.78
CA ILE A 136 14.56 3.59 -6.35
C ILE A 136 15.19 4.66 -5.49
N LYS A 137 16.50 4.88 -5.63
CA LYS A 137 17.23 5.78 -4.74
C LYS A 137 16.75 7.23 -4.82
N PRO A 138 16.64 7.87 -6.00
CA PRO A 138 16.23 9.28 -6.06
C PRO A 138 14.83 9.52 -5.48
N ILE A 139 13.89 8.60 -5.71
CA ILE A 139 12.51 8.76 -5.22
C ILE A 139 12.41 8.47 -3.73
N THR A 140 12.98 7.36 -3.27
CA THR A 140 12.90 7.00 -1.84
C THR A 140 13.69 7.98 -0.95
N GLU A 141 14.77 8.57 -1.42
CA GLU A 141 15.46 9.66 -0.70
C GLU A 141 14.56 10.90 -0.56
N GLY A 142 13.83 11.27 -1.62
CA GLY A 142 12.82 12.33 -1.52
C GLY A 142 11.74 12.01 -0.48
N TRP A 143 11.27 10.77 -0.44
CA TRP A 143 10.30 10.33 0.57
C TRP A 143 10.87 10.33 1.99
N MET A 144 12.15 9.99 2.16
CA MET A 144 12.81 9.98 3.47
C MET A 144 12.94 11.36 4.10
N VAL A 145 13.12 12.40 3.28
CA VAL A 145 13.23 13.79 3.76
C VAL A 145 11.89 14.54 3.77
N SER A 146 10.83 13.90 3.33
CA SER A 146 9.47 14.45 3.38
C SER A 146 8.97 14.53 4.83
N ASP A 147 8.16 15.56 5.14
CA ASP A 147 7.44 15.65 6.42
C ASP A 147 6.24 14.69 6.49
N ASN A 148 5.95 13.94 5.43
CA ASN A 148 4.81 13.03 5.37
C ASN A 148 5.18 11.62 5.85
N ILE A 149 4.58 11.19 6.95
CA ILE A 149 4.86 9.88 7.57
C ILE A 149 4.53 8.69 6.67
N TRP A 150 3.60 8.83 5.71
CA TRP A 150 3.22 7.75 4.81
C TRP A 150 4.24 7.56 3.68
N LEU A 151 4.87 8.63 3.20
CA LEU A 151 5.99 8.54 2.27
C LEU A 151 7.22 7.96 2.96
N GLN A 152 7.55 8.42 4.17
CA GLN A 152 8.62 7.83 4.98
C GLN A 152 8.38 6.34 5.25
N ARG A 153 7.13 5.97 5.62
CA ARG A 153 6.75 4.56 5.79
C ARG A 153 6.92 3.78 4.49
N MET A 154 6.53 4.35 3.36
CA MET A 154 6.68 3.72 2.04
C MET A 154 8.15 3.44 1.72
N ALA A 155 9.05 4.41 1.94
CA ALA A 155 10.49 4.26 1.75
C ALA A 155 11.09 3.10 2.56
N ILE A 156 10.59 2.86 3.79
CA ILE A 156 11.02 1.73 4.62
C ILE A 156 10.41 0.40 4.14
N THR A 157 9.15 0.41 3.68
CA THR A 157 8.37 -0.83 3.58
C THR A 157 8.27 -1.41 2.17
N PHE A 158 8.62 -0.67 1.11
CA PHE A 158 8.45 -1.16 -0.27
C PHE A 158 9.26 -2.45 -0.54
N GLN A 159 10.47 -2.60 0.05
CA GLN A 159 11.31 -3.77 -0.14
C GLN A 159 10.80 -5.05 0.53
N ARG A 160 9.73 -5.01 1.34
CA ARG A 160 9.20 -6.20 2.04
C ARG A 160 8.86 -7.38 1.13
N TYR A 161 8.65 -7.11 -0.15
CA TYR A 161 8.36 -8.13 -1.16
C TYR A 161 9.59 -8.64 -1.90
N TYR A 162 10.76 -8.02 -1.71
CA TYR A 162 11.98 -8.33 -2.47
C TYR A 162 12.71 -9.59 -2.01
N LYS A 163 12.48 -10.03 -0.78
CA LYS A 163 13.09 -11.25 -0.24
C LYS A 163 14.62 -11.20 -0.33
N HIS A 164 15.22 -12.12 -1.11
CA HIS A 164 16.67 -12.18 -1.34
C HIS A 164 17.24 -10.98 -2.11
N LYS A 165 16.39 -10.21 -2.78
CA LYS A 165 16.77 -9.01 -3.52
C LYS A 165 16.72 -7.72 -2.65
N THR A 166 16.33 -7.83 -1.38
CA THR A 166 16.31 -6.69 -0.48
C THR A 166 17.72 -6.10 -0.35
N ASP A 167 17.87 -4.80 -0.55
CA ASP A 167 19.09 -4.05 -0.25
C ASP A 167 19.13 -3.77 1.27
N PRO A 168 19.98 -4.48 2.03
CA PRO A 168 20.05 -4.32 3.47
C PRO A 168 20.64 -2.97 3.87
N ASP A 169 21.58 -2.43 3.10
CA ASP A 169 22.24 -1.17 3.43
C ASP A 169 21.24 -0.03 3.37
N MET A 170 20.43 0.03 2.32
CA MET A 170 19.33 1.00 2.20
C MET A 170 18.28 0.80 3.30
N LEU A 171 17.88 -0.44 3.57
CA LEU A 171 16.86 -0.73 4.58
C LEU A 171 17.31 -0.27 5.97
N PHE A 172 18.55 -0.59 6.34
CA PHE A 172 19.10 -0.27 7.65
C PHE A 172 19.37 1.25 7.80
N ASP A 173 19.90 1.89 6.78
CA ASP A 173 20.11 3.34 6.76
C ASP A 173 18.78 4.09 6.97
N TYR A 174 17.74 3.76 6.21
CA TYR A 174 16.45 4.43 6.33
C TYR A 174 15.79 4.23 7.69
N ILE A 175 15.92 3.04 8.28
CA ILE A 175 15.43 2.77 9.63
C ILE A 175 16.21 3.57 10.67
N LEU A 176 17.52 3.70 10.54
CA LEU A 176 18.33 4.48 11.47
C LEU A 176 18.01 5.98 11.38
N ARG A 177 17.88 6.52 10.18
CA ARG A 177 17.51 7.93 9.97
C ARG A 177 16.16 8.29 10.58
N LEU A 178 15.23 7.34 10.70
CA LEU A 178 13.91 7.51 11.30
C LEU A 178 13.80 6.92 12.72
N SER A 179 14.92 6.51 13.34
CA SER A 179 14.91 5.86 14.66
C SER A 179 14.44 6.78 15.79
N ASP A 180 14.59 8.10 15.65
CA ASP A 180 14.12 9.06 16.65
C ASP A 180 12.62 9.43 16.50
N SER A 181 11.98 8.96 15.43
CA SER A 181 10.55 9.21 15.19
C SER A 181 9.68 8.64 16.31
N LYS A 182 8.74 9.45 16.79
CA LYS A 182 7.72 9.03 17.77
C LYS A 182 6.46 8.48 17.11
N GLU A 183 6.39 8.52 15.79
CA GLU A 183 5.25 8.08 15.01
C GLU A 183 5.08 6.57 15.06
N PHE A 184 3.91 6.13 15.55
CA PHE A 184 3.58 4.71 15.69
C PHE A 184 3.76 3.94 14.37
N PHE A 185 3.30 4.52 13.26
CA PHE A 185 3.34 3.86 11.96
C PHE A 185 4.75 3.77 11.37
N ILE A 186 5.66 4.69 11.71
CA ILE A 186 7.07 4.60 11.35
C ILE A 186 7.74 3.49 12.15
N GLN A 187 7.62 3.50 13.48
CA GLN A 187 8.22 2.47 14.32
C GLN A 187 7.70 1.06 13.98
N LYS A 188 6.38 0.94 13.75
CA LYS A 188 5.75 -0.33 13.38
C LYS A 188 6.19 -0.81 12.00
N GLY A 189 6.29 0.10 11.02
CA GLY A 189 6.77 -0.17 9.66
C GLY A 189 8.21 -0.65 9.64
N SER A 190 9.09 0.04 10.37
CA SER A 190 10.51 -0.32 10.53
C SER A 190 10.68 -1.73 11.10
N GLY A 191 9.99 -2.02 12.20
CA GLY A 191 10.05 -3.35 12.80
C GLY A 191 9.48 -4.44 11.89
N TRP A 192 8.42 -4.13 11.13
CA TRP A 192 7.87 -5.08 10.17
C TRP A 192 8.82 -5.33 8.98
N ALA A 193 9.43 -4.30 8.43
CA ALA A 193 10.38 -4.46 7.33
C ALA A 193 11.59 -5.31 7.75
N LEU A 194 12.15 -5.06 8.94
CA LEU A 194 13.20 -5.89 9.54
C LEU A 194 12.76 -7.33 9.73
N ARG A 195 11.54 -7.57 10.23
CA ARG A 195 11.00 -8.93 10.42
C ARG A 195 10.84 -9.67 9.08
N GLU A 196 10.38 -9.00 8.02
CA GLU A 196 10.28 -9.63 6.71
C GLU A 196 11.66 -10.00 6.14
N TYR A 197 12.65 -9.12 6.29
CA TYR A 197 14.03 -9.40 5.93
C TYR A 197 14.64 -10.51 6.79
N GLY A 198 14.37 -10.52 8.09
CA GLY A 198 14.84 -11.52 9.05
C GLY A 198 14.29 -12.93 8.84
N LYS A 199 13.24 -13.11 8.03
CA LYS A 199 12.79 -14.47 7.63
C LYS A 199 13.83 -15.19 6.78
N ILE A 200 14.72 -14.45 6.14
CA ILE A 200 15.75 -14.97 5.23
C ILE A 200 17.13 -14.79 5.85
N TYR A 201 17.37 -13.66 6.49
CA TYR A 201 18.65 -13.28 7.08
C TYR A 201 18.51 -12.95 8.58
N PRO A 202 18.15 -13.93 9.42
CA PRO A 202 17.84 -13.70 10.83
C PRO A 202 19.02 -13.10 11.60
N GLN A 203 20.26 -13.61 11.36
CA GLN A 203 21.45 -13.12 12.07
C GLN A 203 21.73 -11.64 11.74
N SER A 204 21.58 -11.25 10.48
CA SER A 204 21.78 -9.85 10.07
C SER A 204 20.84 -8.89 10.82
N VAL A 205 19.58 -9.29 11.03
CA VAL A 205 18.61 -8.49 11.80
C VAL A 205 18.94 -8.47 13.29
N LEU A 206 19.38 -9.60 13.87
CA LEU A 206 19.79 -9.66 15.28
C LEU A 206 20.99 -8.73 15.54
N ASP A 207 22.02 -8.81 14.70
CA ASP A 207 23.21 -7.97 14.79
C ASP A 207 22.85 -6.49 14.66
N PHE A 208 21.99 -6.16 13.70
CA PHE A 208 21.54 -4.78 13.51
C PHE A 208 20.78 -4.24 14.73
N VAL A 209 19.84 -5.02 15.28
CA VAL A 209 19.02 -4.65 16.44
C VAL A 209 19.87 -4.55 17.72
N GLU A 210 20.93 -5.36 17.85
CA GLU A 210 21.84 -5.33 19.00
C GLU A 210 22.76 -4.11 18.96
N LYS A 211 23.33 -3.82 17.79
CA LYS A 211 24.30 -2.74 17.61
C LYS A 211 23.70 -1.34 17.64
N ASN A 212 22.39 -1.21 17.41
CA ASN A 212 21.77 0.09 17.22
C ASN A 212 20.68 0.37 18.27
N LYS A 213 20.57 1.65 18.68
CA LYS A 213 19.51 2.12 19.55
C LYS A 213 18.24 2.32 18.72
N LEU A 214 17.32 1.37 18.81
CA LEU A 214 16.02 1.43 18.12
C LEU A 214 14.87 1.64 19.10
N PRO A 215 13.76 2.27 18.67
CA PRO A 215 12.55 2.36 19.47
C PRO A 215 12.10 0.98 19.98
N PRO A 216 11.58 0.89 21.22
CA PRO A 216 11.16 -0.41 21.78
C PRO A 216 10.16 -1.17 20.92
N LEU A 217 9.23 -0.45 20.25
CA LEU A 217 8.26 -1.05 19.34
C LEU A 217 8.96 -1.63 18.09
N THR A 218 9.86 -0.88 17.47
CA THR A 218 10.65 -1.35 16.32
C THR A 218 11.43 -2.60 16.67
N ARG A 219 12.18 -2.58 17.77
CA ARG A 219 12.96 -3.73 18.26
C ARG A 219 12.09 -4.97 18.46
N ARG A 220 10.98 -4.83 19.22
CA ARG A 220 10.06 -5.94 19.49
C ARG A 220 9.45 -6.54 18.21
N GLU A 221 9.05 -5.70 17.26
CA GLU A 221 8.47 -6.18 16.01
C GLU A 221 9.50 -6.84 15.09
N ALA A 222 10.74 -6.34 15.07
CA ALA A 222 11.83 -6.89 14.25
C ALA A 222 12.14 -8.34 14.62
N ILE A 223 12.30 -8.64 15.91
CA ILE A 223 12.74 -9.95 16.41
C ILE A 223 11.60 -10.92 16.71
N ARG A 224 10.33 -10.50 16.55
CA ARG A 224 9.13 -11.24 17.02
C ARG A 224 9.04 -12.68 16.52
N ARG A 225 9.65 -13.02 15.40
CA ARG A 225 9.62 -14.36 14.79
C ARG A 225 11.00 -14.94 14.51
N ILE A 226 12.04 -14.30 15.00
CA ILE A 226 13.40 -14.82 14.96
C ILE A 226 13.58 -15.65 16.23
N LYS A 227 13.87 -16.93 16.05
CA LYS A 227 14.16 -17.89 17.14
C LYS A 227 15.64 -18.03 17.31
#